data_4281f572399d64620c854b64b8f5a3e6
#
_entry.id   4281f572399d64620c854b64b8f5a3e6
#
_cell.length_a   1.000
_cell.length_b   1.000
_cell.length_c   1.000
_cell.angle_alpha   90.00
_cell.angle_beta   90.00
_cell.angle_gamma   90.00
#
_symmetry.space_group_name_H-M   'P 1'
#
loop_
_entity.id
_entity.type
_entity.pdbx_description
1 polymer ?
#
loop_
_entity_poly.entity_id
_entity_poly.type
_entity_poly.pdbx_seq_one_letter_code
_entity_poly.pdbx_strand_id
1 'polypeptide(L)'
;AALYWLARMMNAGEDPHYILRRILRTSYEDIGLADLKAQQVCVNALIAYDRLGSPEGDLILAQLVIYIALAPKSNSAYSAYKRAIECAETTADSQPPDHLLNRSEENPTYLNDHETPEGFSGQNYFPTELARPIFYKPIKRGEERELQKRLEYFSKLRSLKLSTIKK
;
A
#
# COMPACT_ATOMS: atom_id res chain seq x y z
N ALA A 1 -14.33 18.88 -14.14
CA ALA A 1 -15.40 17.88 -14.35
C ALA A 1 -15.84 17.19 -13.05
N ALA A 2 -14.93 16.77 -12.16
CA ALA A 2 -15.28 16.01 -10.94
C ALA A 2 -16.29 16.74 -10.03
N LEU A 3 -16.07 18.03 -9.77
CA LEU A 3 -16.99 18.84 -8.96
C LEU A 3 -18.38 18.98 -9.59
N TYR A 4 -18.44 19.07 -10.91
CA TYR A 4 -19.72 19.10 -11.64
C TYR A 4 -20.50 17.80 -11.43
N TRP A 5 -19.83 16.65 -11.51
CA TRP A 5 -20.50 15.37 -11.31
C TRP A 5 -20.92 15.16 -9.86
N LEU A 6 -20.12 15.63 -8.88
CA LEU A 6 -20.56 15.68 -7.49
C LEU A 6 -21.88 16.46 -7.35
N ALA A 7 -21.92 17.69 -7.86
CA ALA A 7 -23.13 18.52 -7.79
C ALA A 7 -24.34 17.84 -8.47
N ARG A 8 -24.12 17.15 -9.60
CA ARG A 8 -25.17 16.37 -10.26
C ARG A 8 -25.71 15.22 -9.41
N MET A 9 -24.81 14.49 -8.73
CA MET A 9 -25.21 13.40 -7.83
C MET A 9 -25.99 13.94 -6.63
N MET A 10 -25.50 15.00 -5.99
CA MET A 10 -26.17 15.64 -4.86
C MET A 10 -27.56 16.17 -5.26
N ASN A 11 -27.69 16.86 -6.40
CA ASN A 11 -28.97 17.36 -6.91
C ASN A 11 -29.96 16.23 -7.28
N ALA A 12 -29.45 15.06 -7.64
CA ALA A 12 -30.27 13.88 -7.90
C ALA A 12 -30.70 13.12 -6.63
N GLY A 13 -30.28 13.59 -5.45
CA GLY A 13 -30.62 12.97 -4.15
C GLY A 13 -29.77 11.76 -3.79
N GLU A 14 -28.58 11.62 -4.40
CA GLU A 14 -27.65 10.54 -4.02
C GLU A 14 -27.21 10.72 -2.56
N ASP A 15 -27.10 9.61 -1.83
CA ASP A 15 -26.65 9.59 -0.45
C ASP A 15 -25.20 10.09 -0.33
N PRO A 16 -24.94 11.17 0.42
CA PRO A 16 -23.61 11.70 0.64
C PRO A 16 -22.64 10.69 1.26
N HIS A 17 -23.11 9.81 2.14
CA HIS A 17 -22.30 8.73 2.72
C HIS A 17 -21.89 7.69 1.67
N TYR A 18 -22.77 7.40 0.73
CA TYR A 18 -22.42 6.56 -0.41
C TYR A 18 -21.30 7.20 -1.24
N ILE A 19 -21.42 8.51 -1.55
CA ILE A 19 -20.39 9.25 -2.29
C ILE A 19 -19.06 9.23 -1.52
N LEU A 20 -19.06 9.56 -0.23
CA LEU A 20 -17.88 9.54 0.64
C LEU A 20 -17.21 8.16 0.65
N ARG A 21 -17.99 7.09 0.80
CA ARG A 21 -17.50 5.71 0.75
C ARG A 21 -16.83 5.38 -0.58
N ARG A 22 -17.40 5.83 -1.69
CA ARG A 22 -16.82 5.63 -3.03
C ARG A 22 -15.50 6.37 -3.20
N ILE A 23 -15.43 7.61 -2.71
CA ILE A 23 -14.20 8.41 -2.74
C ILE A 23 -13.11 7.78 -1.86
N LEU A 24 -13.48 7.30 -0.66
CA LEU A 24 -12.55 6.59 0.22
C LEU A 24 -11.96 5.36 -0.49
N ARG A 25 -12.78 4.55 -1.16
CA ARG A 25 -12.28 3.43 -1.97
C ARG A 25 -11.30 3.89 -3.04
N THR A 26 -11.63 4.93 -3.80
CA THR A 26 -10.76 5.50 -4.82
C THR A 26 -9.41 5.96 -4.25
N SER A 27 -9.39 6.50 -3.03
CA SER A 27 -8.15 6.93 -2.38
C SER A 27 -7.17 5.78 -2.12
N TYR A 28 -7.65 4.57 -1.85
CA TYR A 28 -6.83 3.37 -1.69
C TYR A 28 -6.51 2.68 -3.01
N GLU A 29 -7.47 2.60 -3.94
CA GLU A 29 -7.37 1.83 -5.17
C GLU A 29 -6.61 2.57 -6.27
N ASP A 30 -6.92 3.86 -6.48
CA ASP A 30 -6.44 4.65 -7.63
C ASP A 30 -5.34 5.66 -7.27
N ILE A 31 -5.26 6.11 -6.01
CA ILE A 31 -4.22 7.00 -5.52
C ILE A 31 -3.16 6.19 -4.77
N GLY A 32 -3.60 5.33 -3.85
CA GLY A 32 -2.75 4.38 -3.14
C GLY A 32 -1.53 5.03 -2.50
N LEU A 33 -0.35 4.50 -2.79
CA LEU A 33 0.92 4.94 -2.23
C LEU A 33 1.50 6.20 -2.87
N ALA A 34 0.86 6.75 -3.90
CA ALA A 34 1.31 7.99 -4.53
C ALA A 34 1.04 9.23 -3.68
N ASP A 35 -0.02 9.19 -2.82
CA ASP A 35 -0.35 10.25 -1.87
C ASP A 35 -1.09 9.65 -0.65
N LEU A 36 -0.35 9.41 0.43
CA LEU A 36 -0.90 8.82 1.66
C LEU A 36 -1.84 9.77 2.41
N LYS A 37 -1.76 11.07 2.17
CA LYS A 37 -2.70 12.05 2.77
C LYS A 37 -4.10 11.89 2.19
N ALA A 38 -4.25 11.36 0.99
CA ALA A 38 -5.55 11.14 0.37
C ALA A 38 -6.47 10.27 1.24
N GLN A 39 -5.95 9.19 1.83
CA GLN A 39 -6.72 8.34 2.73
C GLN A 39 -7.13 9.08 4.02
N GLN A 40 -6.20 9.84 4.62
CA GLN A 40 -6.46 10.62 5.83
C GLN A 40 -7.54 11.69 5.61
N VAL A 41 -7.44 12.41 4.49
CA VAL A 41 -8.43 13.44 4.13
C VAL A 41 -9.81 12.83 3.92
N CYS A 42 -9.90 11.64 3.29
CA CYS A 42 -11.16 10.91 3.13
C CYS A 42 -11.78 10.52 4.48
N VAL A 43 -10.99 9.96 5.40
CA VAL A 43 -11.48 9.56 6.74
C VAL A 43 -11.92 10.78 7.53
N ASN A 44 -11.14 11.87 7.50
CA ASN A 44 -11.51 13.12 8.17
C ASN A 44 -12.79 13.73 7.60
N ALA A 45 -12.98 13.65 6.27
CA ALA A 45 -14.20 14.12 5.61
C ALA A 45 -15.44 13.32 6.05
N LEU A 46 -15.34 12.00 6.18
CA LEU A 46 -16.40 11.15 6.72
C LEU A 46 -16.81 11.60 8.13
N ILE A 47 -15.85 11.73 9.03
CA ILE A 47 -16.08 12.14 10.42
C ILE A 47 -16.68 13.55 10.50
N ALA A 48 -16.18 14.48 9.68
CA ALA A 48 -16.67 15.85 9.68
C ALA A 48 -18.09 15.94 9.11
N TYR A 49 -18.39 15.18 8.06
CA TYR A 49 -19.73 15.12 7.47
C TYR A 49 -20.76 14.56 8.45
N ASP A 50 -20.40 13.52 9.22
CA ASP A 50 -21.25 12.95 10.27
C ASP A 50 -21.64 13.99 11.36
N ARG A 51 -20.80 15.02 11.55
CA ARG A 51 -21.04 16.07 12.56
C ARG A 51 -21.87 17.23 12.02
N LEU A 52 -21.67 17.60 10.77
CA LEU A 52 -22.28 18.79 10.18
C LEU A 52 -23.55 18.47 9.39
N GLY A 53 -23.56 17.36 8.62
CA GLY A 53 -24.64 17.02 7.71
C GLY A 53 -24.81 18.05 6.58
N SER A 54 -25.83 17.85 5.74
CA SER A 54 -26.22 18.81 4.70
C SER A 54 -27.09 19.93 5.32
N PRO A 55 -26.97 21.20 4.86
CA PRO A 55 -26.16 21.64 3.74
C PRO A 55 -24.72 22.02 4.07
N GLU A 56 -24.35 22.21 5.34
CA GLU A 56 -23.03 22.71 5.73
C GLU A 56 -21.92 21.70 5.35
N GLY A 57 -22.19 20.40 5.48
CA GLY A 57 -21.28 19.32 5.13
C GLY A 57 -21.00 19.17 3.63
N ASP A 58 -21.84 19.74 2.78
CA ASP A 58 -21.68 19.62 1.31
C ASP A 58 -20.37 20.27 0.81
N LEU A 59 -19.88 21.29 1.54
CA LEU A 59 -18.59 21.91 1.27
C LEU A 59 -17.41 20.97 1.52
N ILE A 60 -17.54 20.06 2.52
CA ILE A 60 -16.53 19.03 2.82
C ILE A 60 -16.39 18.11 1.61
N LEU A 61 -17.50 17.64 1.04
CA LEU A 61 -17.52 16.82 -0.17
C LEU A 61 -16.88 17.55 -1.36
N ALA A 62 -17.21 18.82 -1.55
CA ALA A 62 -16.65 19.62 -2.63
C ALA A 62 -15.13 19.74 -2.52
N GLN A 63 -14.63 20.06 -1.32
CA GLN A 63 -13.18 20.15 -1.04
C GLN A 63 -12.48 18.81 -1.23
N LEU A 64 -13.08 17.72 -0.72
CA LEU A 64 -12.56 16.37 -0.87
C LEU A 64 -12.44 15.97 -2.34
N VAL A 65 -13.49 16.18 -3.14
CA VAL A 65 -13.50 15.84 -4.57
C VAL A 65 -12.42 16.59 -5.33
N ILE A 66 -12.19 17.87 -5.03
CA ILE A 66 -11.11 18.65 -5.64
C ILE A 66 -9.76 18.05 -5.30
N TYR A 67 -9.51 17.74 -4.03
CA TYR A 67 -8.26 17.15 -3.57
C TYR A 67 -7.98 15.81 -4.26
N ILE A 68 -8.95 14.90 -4.23
CA ILE A 68 -8.85 13.56 -4.82
C ILE A 68 -8.67 13.62 -6.34
N ALA A 69 -9.34 14.56 -7.03
CA ALA A 69 -9.21 14.72 -8.48
C ALA A 69 -7.79 15.14 -8.89
N LEU A 70 -7.12 15.96 -8.07
CA LEU A 70 -5.78 16.49 -8.33
C LEU A 70 -4.65 15.61 -7.79
N ALA A 71 -4.95 14.67 -6.89
CA ALA A 71 -3.96 13.77 -6.32
C ALA A 71 -3.26 12.91 -7.39
N PRO A 72 -1.95 12.63 -7.24
CA PRO A 72 -1.25 11.71 -8.14
C PRO A 72 -1.86 10.31 -8.08
N LYS A 73 -1.96 9.64 -9.22
CA LYS A 73 -2.63 8.34 -9.33
C LYS A 73 -1.61 7.20 -9.34
N SER A 74 -1.90 6.16 -8.53
CA SER A 74 -1.18 4.89 -8.54
C SER A 74 -2.07 3.73 -8.09
N ASN A 75 -2.13 2.68 -8.87
CA ASN A 75 -2.73 1.41 -8.50
C ASN A 75 -1.69 0.32 -8.21
N SER A 76 -0.45 0.71 -7.93
CA SER A 76 0.67 -0.21 -7.72
C SER A 76 0.43 -1.19 -6.58
N ALA A 77 -0.15 -0.72 -5.46
CA ALA A 77 -0.48 -1.55 -4.29
C ALA A 77 -1.58 -2.57 -4.63
N TYR A 78 -2.66 -2.14 -5.31
CA TYR A 78 -3.72 -3.02 -5.78
C TYR A 78 -3.16 -4.13 -6.69
N SER A 79 -2.35 -3.75 -7.68
CA SER A 79 -1.72 -4.69 -8.60
C SER A 79 -0.73 -5.62 -7.92
N ALA A 80 -0.01 -5.14 -6.89
CA ALA A 80 0.91 -5.95 -6.10
C ALA A 80 0.15 -7.02 -5.30
N TYR A 81 -0.94 -6.62 -4.64
CA TYR A 81 -1.78 -7.53 -3.85
C TYR A 81 -2.42 -8.61 -4.73
N LYS A 82 -2.93 -8.24 -5.91
CA LYS A 82 -3.48 -9.21 -6.86
C LYS A 82 -2.45 -10.27 -7.27
N ARG A 83 -1.23 -9.85 -7.63
CA ARG A 83 -0.14 -10.80 -7.93
C ARG A 83 0.25 -11.67 -6.74
N ALA A 84 0.18 -11.13 -5.52
CA ALA A 84 0.46 -11.91 -4.32
C ALA A 84 -0.61 -12.99 -4.06
N ILE A 85 -1.90 -12.67 -4.27
CA ILE A 85 -3.00 -13.64 -4.19
C ILE A 85 -2.77 -14.76 -5.21
N GLU A 86 -2.57 -14.43 -6.49
CA GLU A 86 -2.34 -15.41 -7.55
C GLU A 86 -1.15 -16.33 -7.24
N CYS A 87 -0.07 -15.79 -6.67
CA CYS A 87 1.07 -16.58 -6.23
C CYS A 87 0.72 -17.48 -5.04
N ALA A 88 0.02 -16.96 -4.04
CA ALA A 88 -0.37 -17.72 -2.85
C ALA A 88 -1.30 -18.89 -3.20
N GLU A 89 -2.23 -18.71 -4.14
CA GLU A 89 -3.11 -19.77 -4.62
C GLU A 89 -2.34 -20.93 -5.27
N THR A 90 -1.27 -20.61 -6.01
CA THR A 90 -0.43 -21.62 -6.68
C THR A 90 0.61 -22.27 -5.76
N THR A 91 0.82 -21.75 -4.58
CA THR A 91 1.82 -22.22 -3.59
C THR A 91 1.19 -22.56 -2.23
N ALA A 92 -0.10 -22.92 -2.22
CA ALA A 92 -0.87 -23.15 -0.98
C ALA A 92 -0.27 -24.26 -0.09
N ASP A 93 0.37 -25.26 -0.67
CA ASP A 93 0.98 -26.41 0.05
C ASP A 93 2.44 -26.13 0.46
N SER A 94 3.02 -25.01 0.08
CA SER A 94 4.42 -24.67 0.38
C SER A 94 4.59 -24.35 1.85
N GLN A 95 5.64 -24.90 2.45
CA GLN A 95 5.97 -24.64 3.86
C GLN A 95 6.81 -23.37 4.01
N PRO A 96 6.66 -22.65 5.13
CA PRO A 96 7.60 -21.57 5.48
C PRO A 96 9.04 -22.11 5.54
N PRO A 97 10.05 -21.27 5.24
CA PRO A 97 11.45 -21.70 5.37
C PRO A 97 11.78 -22.04 6.83
N ASP A 98 12.69 -23.01 7.03
CA ASP A 98 13.00 -23.61 8.35
C ASP A 98 13.36 -22.59 9.42
N HIS A 99 14.06 -21.52 9.06
CA HIS A 99 14.45 -20.45 10.01
C HIS A 99 13.24 -19.64 10.54
N LEU A 100 12.04 -19.80 9.97
CA LEU A 100 10.80 -19.20 10.48
C LEU A 100 9.95 -20.16 11.31
N LEU A 101 10.16 -21.48 11.18
CA LEU A 101 9.35 -22.48 11.87
C LEU A 101 9.66 -22.56 13.37
N ASN A 102 10.93 -22.39 13.75
CA ASN A 102 11.40 -22.39 15.14
C ASN A 102 11.85 -20.99 15.53
N ARG A 103 10.95 -20.20 16.06
CA ARG A 103 11.22 -18.85 16.60
C ARG A 103 11.91 -18.87 17.97
N SER A 104 12.52 -19.97 18.38
CA SER A 104 13.29 -20.00 19.60
C SER A 104 14.61 -19.26 19.39
N GLU A 105 15.09 -18.59 20.43
CA GLU A 105 16.43 -17.96 20.48
C GLU A 105 17.56 -18.95 20.15
N GLU A 106 17.24 -20.23 20.11
CA GLU A 106 18.14 -21.35 19.81
C GLU A 106 18.25 -21.71 18.33
N ASN A 107 17.49 -21.02 17.41
CA ASN A 107 17.60 -21.30 15.96
C ASN A 107 18.79 -20.54 15.37
N PRO A 108 19.96 -21.17 15.14
CA PRO A 108 21.17 -20.50 14.68
C PRO A 108 21.09 -19.97 13.25
N THR A 109 20.03 -20.31 12.51
CA THR A 109 19.83 -19.89 11.12
C THR A 109 18.95 -18.63 11.00
N TYR A 110 18.26 -18.22 12.07
CA TYR A 110 17.51 -16.98 12.10
C TYR A 110 18.44 -15.79 12.37
N LEU A 111 18.41 -14.81 11.48
CA LEU A 111 19.14 -13.54 11.62
C LEU A 111 18.15 -12.44 11.98
N ASN A 112 18.31 -11.88 13.19
CA ASN A 112 17.49 -10.76 13.61
C ASN A 112 17.94 -9.49 12.87
N ASP A 113 17.00 -8.81 12.19
CA ASP A 113 17.28 -7.57 11.46
C ASP A 113 17.87 -6.50 12.38
N HIS A 114 17.41 -6.40 13.64
CA HIS A 114 17.90 -5.43 14.62
C HIS A 114 19.37 -5.62 15.02
N GLU A 115 19.93 -6.80 14.84
CA GLU A 115 21.34 -7.11 15.13
C GLU A 115 22.28 -6.73 13.97
N THR A 116 21.72 -6.29 12.86
CA THR A 116 22.50 -5.82 11.71
C THR A 116 22.65 -4.29 11.71
N PRO A 117 23.78 -3.74 11.28
CA PRO A 117 24.00 -2.29 11.28
C PRO A 117 22.96 -1.52 10.44
N GLU A 118 22.44 -2.15 9.41
CA GLU A 118 21.47 -1.54 8.50
C GLU A 118 20.01 -1.83 8.88
N GLY A 119 19.77 -2.59 9.96
CA GLY A 119 18.44 -3.07 10.34
C GLY A 119 17.82 -3.99 9.28
N PHE A 120 18.66 -4.79 8.61
CA PHE A 120 18.24 -5.61 7.47
C PHE A 120 19.16 -6.82 7.28
N SER A 121 18.69 -8.02 7.58
CA SER A 121 19.44 -9.27 7.43
C SER A 121 19.60 -9.71 5.97
N GLY A 122 18.64 -9.38 5.13
CA GLY A 122 18.59 -9.81 3.73
C GLY A 122 18.12 -11.25 3.51
N GLN A 123 17.70 -11.95 4.59
CA GLN A 123 17.18 -13.32 4.48
C GLN A 123 16.01 -13.43 3.53
N ASN A 124 15.83 -14.63 2.95
CA ASN A 124 14.67 -14.96 2.16
C ASN A 124 13.57 -15.52 3.04
N TYR A 125 12.40 -14.92 3.04
CA TYR A 125 11.23 -15.34 3.81
C TYR A 125 10.16 -16.05 2.96
N PHE A 126 10.47 -16.32 1.69
CA PHE A 126 9.63 -17.16 0.84
C PHE A 126 9.96 -18.63 1.02
N PRO A 127 9.01 -19.54 0.71
CA PRO A 127 9.28 -20.96 0.62
C PRO A 127 10.55 -21.26 -0.18
N THR A 128 11.30 -22.30 0.21
CA THR A 128 12.62 -22.60 -0.39
C THR A 128 12.53 -22.91 -1.88
N GLU A 129 11.45 -23.54 -2.30
CA GLU A 129 11.17 -23.92 -3.68
C GLU A 129 10.68 -22.74 -4.55
N LEU A 130 10.29 -21.64 -3.92
CA LEU A 130 9.77 -20.48 -4.63
C LEU A 130 10.89 -19.49 -4.94
N ALA A 131 11.14 -19.27 -6.22
CA ALA A 131 11.98 -18.15 -6.64
C ALA A 131 11.37 -16.84 -6.11
N ARG A 132 12.22 -15.96 -5.53
CA ARG A 132 11.77 -14.72 -4.89
C ARG A 132 10.92 -13.86 -5.84
N PRO A 133 9.58 -13.79 -5.69
CA PRO A 133 8.73 -13.00 -6.56
C PRO A 133 8.82 -11.51 -6.22
N ILE A 134 8.57 -10.67 -7.23
CA ILE A 134 8.47 -9.22 -7.09
C ILE A 134 7.00 -8.82 -7.28
N PHE A 135 6.30 -8.62 -6.18
CA PHE A 135 4.90 -8.22 -6.22
C PHE A 135 4.74 -6.71 -6.39
N TYR A 136 5.43 -5.91 -5.58
CA TYR A 136 5.34 -4.47 -5.60
C TYR A 136 6.31 -3.86 -6.61
N LYS A 137 5.74 -3.11 -7.56
CA LYS A 137 6.46 -2.38 -8.60
C LYS A 137 6.02 -0.91 -8.51
N PRO A 138 6.77 -0.06 -7.79
CA PRO A 138 6.43 1.35 -7.63
C PRO A 138 6.44 2.09 -8.96
N ILE A 139 5.60 3.11 -9.06
CA ILE A 139 5.59 4.03 -10.19
C ILE A 139 6.23 5.37 -9.81
N LYS A 140 6.75 6.11 -10.80
CA LYS A 140 7.45 7.39 -10.56
C LYS A 140 6.47 8.56 -10.39
N ARG A 141 5.48 8.42 -9.48
CA ARG A 141 4.48 9.47 -9.19
C ARG A 141 4.36 9.71 -7.70
N GLY A 142 4.15 10.97 -7.31
CA GLY A 142 3.97 11.36 -5.92
C GLY A 142 5.04 10.78 -4.98
N GLU A 143 4.60 10.30 -3.83
CA GLU A 143 5.46 9.75 -2.77
C GLU A 143 6.08 8.38 -3.14
N GLU A 144 5.55 7.67 -4.13
CA GLU A 144 6.14 6.40 -4.57
C GLU A 144 7.56 6.53 -5.15
N ARG A 145 7.98 7.74 -5.55
CA ARG A 145 9.38 7.99 -5.93
C ARG A 145 10.35 7.68 -4.80
N GLU A 146 9.96 8.02 -3.57
CA GLU A 146 10.79 7.74 -2.39
C GLU A 146 10.74 6.27 -2.00
N LEU A 147 9.57 5.64 -2.12
CA LEU A 147 9.44 4.19 -1.91
C LEU A 147 10.25 3.39 -2.93
N GLN A 148 10.32 3.86 -4.19
CA GLN A 148 11.18 3.24 -5.19
C GLN A 148 12.67 3.30 -4.79
N LYS A 149 13.18 4.44 -4.32
CA LYS A 149 14.56 4.58 -3.86
C LYS A 149 14.87 3.62 -2.71
N ARG A 150 13.96 3.51 -1.73
CA ARG A 150 14.09 2.55 -0.61
C ARG A 150 14.12 1.11 -1.11
N LEU A 151 13.25 0.74 -2.03
CA LEU A 151 13.20 -0.60 -2.60
C LEU A 151 14.52 -0.94 -3.34
N GLU A 152 15.03 -0.01 -4.13
CA GLU A 152 16.33 -0.15 -4.83
C GLU A 152 17.49 -0.29 -3.84
N TYR A 153 17.50 0.50 -2.76
CA TYR A 153 18.51 0.41 -1.70
C TYR A 153 18.51 -0.99 -1.06
N PHE A 154 17.36 -1.47 -0.59
CA PHE A 154 17.26 -2.81 0.02
C PHE A 154 17.57 -3.94 -0.96
N SER A 155 17.24 -3.78 -2.24
CA SER A 155 17.58 -4.76 -3.27
C SER A 155 19.09 -4.87 -3.48
N LYS A 156 19.79 -3.74 -3.53
CA LYS A 156 21.27 -3.69 -3.62
C LYS A 156 21.92 -4.29 -2.37
N LEU A 157 21.43 -3.92 -1.19
CA LEU A 157 21.96 -4.40 0.08
C LEU A 157 21.82 -5.93 0.19
N ARG A 158 20.67 -6.49 -0.21
CA ARG A 158 20.46 -7.94 -0.27
C ARG A 158 21.45 -8.62 -1.20
N SER A 159 21.68 -8.08 -2.38
CA SER A 159 22.63 -8.66 -3.34
C SER A 159 24.03 -8.70 -2.79
N LEU A 160 24.46 -7.67 -2.05
CA LEU A 160 25.77 -7.62 -1.39
C LEU A 160 25.88 -8.69 -0.29
N LYS A 161 24.86 -8.80 0.59
CA LYS A 161 24.86 -9.79 1.67
C LYS A 161 24.88 -11.23 1.13
N LEU A 162 24.12 -11.52 0.08
CA LEU A 162 24.13 -12.85 -0.57
C LEU A 162 25.48 -13.19 -1.22
N SER A 163 26.21 -12.22 -1.73
CA SER A 163 27.55 -12.43 -2.29
C SER A 163 28.60 -12.69 -1.23
N THR A 164 28.39 -12.19 -0.01
CA THR A 164 29.31 -12.41 1.14
C THR A 164 29.15 -13.79 1.76
N ILE A 165 27.92 -14.34 1.77
CA ILE A 165 27.61 -15.67 2.30
C ILE A 165 28.14 -16.79 1.39
N LYS A 166 28.35 -16.53 0.08
CA LYS A 166 28.86 -17.50 -0.88
C LYS A 166 30.39 -17.60 -0.97
N LYS A 167 31.11 -16.82 -0.20
CA LYS A 167 32.55 -16.87 -0.01
C LYS A 167 32.91 -17.55 1.28
#